data_3773ef05afdb2ece8fe6b480791eb70a
#
_entry.id   3773ef05afdb2ece8fe6b480791eb70a
#
_cell.length_a   1.000
_cell.length_b   1.000
_cell.length_c   1.000
_cell.angle_alpha   90.00
_cell.angle_beta   90.00
_cell.angle_gamma   90.00
#
_symmetry.space_group_name_H-M   'P 1'
#
loop_
_entity.id
_entity.type
_entity.pdbx_description
1 polymer ?
#
loop_
_entity_poly.entity_id
_entity_poly.type
_entity_poly.pdbx_seq_one_letter_code
_entity_poly.pdbx_strand_id
1 'polypeptide(L)'
;MKICVLGDGGWGTALAMVLARNGHDVVVWGPFSEQVKSIAEAGENIHFLPGVMVPNSLHWTSDMKAAVENADCVVIVVPSRFYHATVDQLGPLLSASVVVVSATKGLDESTHMTMSEVASSILKRPVAVLSGPSHAEEVARGIPCALAAAADDLALAERVQRIFMNDYFRVYTSLD
;
A
#
# COMPACT_ATOMS: atom_id res chain seq x y z
N MET A 1 10.35 -10.43 -1.95
CA MET A 1 9.21 -10.58 -1.01
C MET A 1 7.93 -10.56 -1.82
N LYS A 2 6.89 -11.25 -1.34
CA LYS A 2 5.53 -11.09 -1.89
C LYS A 2 4.82 -9.97 -1.12
N ILE A 3 4.35 -8.96 -1.83
CA ILE A 3 3.71 -7.78 -1.23
C ILE A 3 2.33 -7.58 -1.84
N CYS A 4 1.33 -7.44 -0.99
CA CYS A 4 -0.01 -7.07 -1.42
C CYS A 4 -0.24 -5.57 -1.19
N VAL A 5 -0.72 -4.86 -2.21
CA VAL A 5 -1.18 -3.48 -2.12
C VAL A 5 -2.70 -3.48 -2.19
N LEU A 6 -3.35 -3.13 -1.08
CA LEU A 6 -4.80 -3.01 -1.00
C LEU A 6 -5.25 -1.59 -1.38
N GLY A 7 -5.68 -1.45 -2.63
CA GLY A 7 -6.14 -0.20 -3.22
C GLY A 7 -5.55 0.02 -4.61
N ASP A 8 -6.43 0.06 -5.60
CA ASP A 8 -6.15 0.22 -7.03
C ASP A 8 -6.27 1.68 -7.50
N GLY A 9 -6.29 2.64 -6.56
CA GLY A 9 -6.24 4.07 -6.86
C GLY A 9 -4.87 4.53 -7.37
N GLY A 10 -4.74 5.81 -7.72
CA GLY A 10 -3.48 6.38 -8.22
C GLY A 10 -2.31 6.19 -7.26
N TRP A 11 -2.51 6.45 -5.96
CA TRP A 11 -1.46 6.26 -4.95
C TRP A 11 -1.09 4.78 -4.76
N GLY A 12 -2.07 3.87 -4.73
CA GLY A 12 -1.80 2.43 -4.65
C GLY A 12 -1.03 1.91 -5.85
N THR A 13 -1.42 2.33 -7.05
CA THR A 13 -0.72 2.01 -8.30
C THR A 13 0.73 2.52 -8.26
N ALA A 14 0.95 3.78 -7.85
CA ALA A 14 2.29 4.36 -7.76
C ALA A 14 3.19 3.61 -6.76
N LEU A 15 2.67 3.26 -5.57
CA LEU A 15 3.40 2.45 -4.59
C LEU A 15 3.70 1.04 -5.09
N ALA A 16 2.76 0.39 -5.77
CA ALA A 16 2.98 -0.90 -6.39
C ALA A 16 4.11 -0.86 -7.42
N MET A 17 4.18 0.21 -8.22
CA MET A 17 5.28 0.43 -9.17
C MET A 17 6.63 0.62 -8.48
N VAL A 18 6.68 1.37 -7.35
CA VAL A 18 7.90 1.51 -6.53
C VAL A 18 8.37 0.14 -6.05
N LEU A 19 7.47 -0.65 -5.49
CA LEU A 19 7.75 -1.98 -4.96
C LEU A 19 8.22 -2.95 -6.06
N ALA A 20 7.58 -2.95 -7.22
CA ALA A 20 8.00 -3.77 -8.36
C ALA A 20 9.40 -3.38 -8.87
N ARG A 21 9.72 -2.08 -8.94
CA ARG A 21 11.06 -1.58 -9.30
C ARG A 21 12.13 -1.99 -8.27
N ASN A 22 11.74 -2.19 -7.01
CA ASN A 22 12.61 -2.72 -5.96
C ASN A 22 12.78 -4.25 -6.03
N GLY A 23 12.20 -4.91 -7.04
CA GLY A 23 12.33 -6.36 -7.25
C GLY A 23 11.41 -7.22 -6.39
N HIS A 24 10.32 -6.66 -5.89
CA HIS A 24 9.31 -7.42 -5.14
C HIS A 24 8.28 -8.04 -6.10
N ASP A 25 7.71 -9.18 -5.69
CA ASP A 25 6.51 -9.77 -6.30
C ASP A 25 5.28 -9.04 -5.74
N VAL A 26 4.57 -8.29 -6.59
CA VAL A 26 3.53 -7.37 -6.14
C VAL A 26 2.18 -7.75 -6.70
N VAL A 27 1.21 -7.92 -5.79
CA VAL A 27 -0.20 -8.09 -6.12
C VAL A 27 -0.97 -6.85 -5.69
N VAL A 28 -1.71 -6.26 -6.60
CA VAL A 28 -2.61 -5.13 -6.32
C VAL A 28 -4.04 -5.63 -6.25
N TRP A 29 -4.70 -5.34 -5.13
CA TRP A 29 -6.10 -5.64 -4.97
C TRP A 29 -6.95 -4.38 -5.16
N GLY A 30 -8.04 -4.51 -5.92
CA GLY A 30 -9.09 -3.52 -6.03
C GLY A 30 -10.47 -4.17 -5.88
N PRO A 31 -11.48 -3.44 -5.34
CA PRO A 31 -12.79 -4.03 -5.04
C PRO A 31 -13.65 -4.33 -6.27
N PHE A 32 -13.30 -3.75 -7.44
CA PHE A 32 -14.10 -3.85 -8.66
C PHE A 32 -13.38 -4.68 -9.73
N SER A 33 -13.89 -5.87 -10.00
CA SER A 33 -13.27 -6.81 -10.96
C SER A 33 -13.07 -6.23 -12.35
N GLU A 34 -14.05 -5.48 -12.86
CA GLU A 34 -13.98 -4.85 -14.18
C GLU A 34 -12.86 -3.82 -14.28
N GLN A 35 -12.67 -3.01 -13.23
CA GLN A 35 -11.59 -2.02 -13.19
C GLN A 35 -10.22 -2.69 -13.13
N VAL A 36 -10.07 -3.65 -12.24
CA VAL A 36 -8.82 -4.41 -12.08
C VAL A 36 -8.44 -5.09 -13.39
N LYS A 37 -9.40 -5.71 -14.07
CA LYS A 37 -9.21 -6.33 -15.38
C LYS A 37 -8.82 -5.30 -16.45
N SER A 38 -9.51 -4.17 -16.50
CA SER A 38 -9.21 -3.10 -17.43
C SER A 38 -7.79 -2.56 -17.28
N ILE A 39 -7.30 -2.38 -16.03
CA ILE A 39 -5.92 -1.94 -15.78
C ILE A 39 -4.92 -3.00 -16.27
N ALA A 40 -5.17 -4.27 -15.97
CA ALA A 40 -4.29 -5.37 -16.37
C ALA A 40 -4.19 -5.51 -17.90
N GLU A 41 -5.31 -5.35 -18.61
CA GLU A 41 -5.37 -5.45 -20.08
C GLU A 41 -4.77 -4.22 -20.78
N ALA A 42 -5.06 -3.01 -20.26
CA ALA A 42 -4.55 -1.77 -20.82
C ALA A 42 -3.06 -1.52 -20.51
N GLY A 43 -2.53 -2.12 -19.43
CA GLY A 43 -1.21 -1.77 -18.91
C GLY A 43 -1.14 -0.33 -18.39
N GLU A 44 -2.29 0.25 -18.01
CA GLU A 44 -2.42 1.62 -17.55
C GLU A 44 -3.64 1.76 -16.62
N ASN A 45 -3.49 2.53 -15.56
CA ASN A 45 -4.62 2.91 -14.69
C ASN A 45 -5.22 4.23 -15.18
N ILE A 46 -5.98 4.16 -16.26
CA ILE A 46 -6.51 5.33 -16.99
C ILE A 46 -7.34 6.25 -16.09
N HIS A 47 -8.08 5.70 -15.12
CA HIS A 47 -8.97 6.48 -14.25
C HIS A 47 -8.24 7.25 -13.16
N PHE A 48 -7.18 6.66 -12.59
CA PHE A 48 -6.54 7.22 -11.39
C PHE A 48 -5.08 7.62 -11.58
N LEU A 49 -4.44 7.19 -12.66
CA LEU A 49 -3.05 7.49 -12.97
C LEU A 49 -2.82 7.55 -14.50
N PRO A 50 -3.54 8.43 -15.20
CA PRO A 50 -3.49 8.49 -16.66
C PRO A 50 -2.10 8.88 -17.18
N GLY A 51 -1.73 8.33 -18.34
CA GLY A 51 -0.45 8.60 -19.00
C GLY A 51 0.75 7.95 -18.34
N VAL A 52 0.54 6.93 -17.50
CA VAL A 52 1.61 6.16 -16.85
C VAL A 52 1.40 4.68 -17.12
N MET A 53 2.35 4.09 -17.86
CA MET A 53 2.36 2.63 -18.09
C MET A 53 2.76 1.90 -16.83
N VAL A 54 1.95 0.92 -16.43
CA VAL A 54 2.26 0.06 -15.28
C VAL A 54 3.10 -1.14 -15.73
N PRO A 55 4.07 -1.59 -14.93
CA PRO A 55 4.86 -2.78 -15.26
C PRO A 55 4.00 -4.04 -15.40
N ASN A 56 4.28 -4.85 -16.42
CA ASN A 56 3.60 -6.15 -16.63
C ASN A 56 3.86 -7.16 -15.50
N SER A 57 4.83 -6.89 -14.63
CA SER A 57 5.13 -7.70 -13.44
C SER A 57 4.15 -7.47 -12.28
N LEU A 58 3.26 -6.47 -12.37
CA LEU A 58 2.21 -6.27 -11.39
C LEU A 58 1.05 -7.22 -11.64
N HIS A 59 0.66 -7.96 -10.60
CA HIS A 59 -0.51 -8.81 -10.63
C HIS A 59 -1.71 -8.07 -10.07
N TRP A 60 -2.85 -8.17 -10.74
CA TRP A 60 -4.08 -7.47 -10.37
C TRP A 60 -5.18 -8.46 -10.04
N THR A 61 -5.90 -8.25 -8.95
CA THR A 61 -7.02 -9.12 -8.55
C THR A 61 -8.08 -8.38 -7.74
N SER A 62 -9.33 -8.82 -7.83
CA SER A 62 -10.41 -8.39 -6.94
C SER A 62 -10.71 -9.40 -5.83
N ASP A 63 -10.01 -10.53 -5.79
CA ASP A 63 -10.08 -11.50 -4.71
C ASP A 63 -9.05 -11.14 -3.62
N MET A 64 -9.54 -10.60 -2.50
CA MET A 64 -8.68 -10.20 -1.37
C MET A 64 -7.93 -11.39 -0.77
N LYS A 65 -8.57 -12.56 -0.68
CA LYS A 65 -7.93 -13.76 -0.13
C LYS A 65 -6.75 -14.18 -0.99
N ALA A 66 -6.93 -14.24 -2.31
CA ALA A 66 -5.86 -14.56 -3.24
C ALA A 66 -4.73 -13.52 -3.23
N ALA A 67 -5.09 -12.23 -3.06
CA ALA A 67 -4.12 -11.13 -3.00
C ALA A 67 -3.17 -11.24 -1.82
N VAL A 68 -3.68 -11.61 -0.64
CA VAL A 68 -2.87 -11.67 0.60
C VAL A 68 -2.29 -13.06 0.89
N GLU A 69 -2.63 -14.05 0.09
CA GLU A 69 -2.12 -15.40 0.27
C GLU A 69 -0.58 -15.44 0.18
N ASN A 70 0.08 -15.94 1.23
CA ASN A 70 1.54 -15.97 1.36
C ASN A 70 2.23 -14.60 1.24
N ALA A 71 1.53 -13.49 1.51
CA ALA A 71 2.15 -12.18 1.54
C ALA A 71 3.10 -12.04 2.75
N ASP A 72 4.27 -11.43 2.51
CA ASP A 72 5.22 -11.02 3.55
C ASP A 72 4.88 -9.64 4.11
N CYS A 73 4.22 -8.81 3.29
CA CYS A 73 3.82 -7.45 3.64
C CYS A 73 2.48 -7.10 2.96
N VAL A 74 1.63 -6.38 3.67
CA VAL A 74 0.38 -5.81 3.15
C VAL A 74 0.42 -4.30 3.34
N VAL A 75 0.21 -3.56 2.25
CA VAL A 75 0.15 -2.10 2.21
C VAL A 75 -1.30 -1.67 1.99
N ILE A 76 -1.90 -1.02 2.98
CA ILE A 76 -3.28 -0.56 2.92
C ILE A 76 -3.30 0.88 2.42
N VAL A 77 -3.96 1.11 1.29
CA VAL A 77 -3.95 2.41 0.59
C VAL A 77 -5.31 2.74 -0.05
N VAL A 78 -6.37 2.21 0.53
CA VAL A 78 -7.74 2.54 0.16
C VAL A 78 -8.15 3.92 0.70
N PRO A 79 -9.13 4.62 0.10
CA PRO A 79 -9.66 5.86 0.67
C PRO A 79 -10.16 5.68 2.11
N SER A 80 -9.97 6.69 2.98
CA SER A 80 -10.28 6.62 4.43
C SER A 80 -11.70 6.13 4.72
N ARG A 81 -12.70 6.55 3.93
CA ARG A 81 -14.11 6.11 4.08
C ARG A 81 -14.33 4.61 3.92
N PHE A 82 -13.44 3.89 3.24
CA PHE A 82 -13.52 2.43 3.04
C PHE A 82 -12.54 1.67 3.92
N TYR A 83 -11.70 2.38 4.67
CA TYR A 83 -10.56 1.81 5.38
C TYR A 83 -10.99 0.79 6.42
N HIS A 84 -11.93 1.16 7.30
CA HIS A 84 -12.43 0.31 8.37
C HIS A 84 -12.96 -1.03 7.82
N ALA A 85 -13.88 -0.97 6.86
CA ALA A 85 -14.47 -2.17 6.26
C ALA A 85 -13.43 -3.05 5.55
N THR A 86 -12.43 -2.43 4.91
CA THR A 86 -11.34 -3.17 4.25
C THR A 86 -10.45 -3.87 5.27
N VAL A 87 -10.11 -3.20 6.38
CA VAL A 87 -9.28 -3.78 7.45
C VAL A 87 -10.01 -4.90 8.18
N ASP A 88 -11.32 -4.76 8.41
CA ASP A 88 -12.16 -5.82 9.00
C ASP A 88 -12.16 -7.09 8.13
N GLN A 89 -12.30 -6.93 6.82
CA GLN A 89 -12.23 -8.06 5.88
C GLN A 89 -10.85 -8.69 5.82
N LEU A 90 -9.80 -7.87 5.95
CA LEU A 90 -8.42 -8.29 5.89
C LEU A 90 -8.02 -9.13 7.11
N GLY A 91 -8.48 -8.76 8.31
CA GLY A 91 -8.04 -9.34 9.58
C GLY A 91 -7.98 -10.87 9.61
N PRO A 92 -9.09 -11.57 9.27
CA PRO A 92 -9.13 -13.04 9.26
C PRO A 92 -8.20 -13.72 8.24
N LEU A 93 -7.70 -12.97 7.26
CA LEU A 93 -6.88 -13.50 6.16
C LEU A 93 -5.38 -13.40 6.43
N LEU A 94 -4.98 -12.60 7.43
CA LEU A 94 -3.56 -12.33 7.69
C LEU A 94 -2.91 -13.41 8.56
N SER A 95 -1.75 -13.88 8.13
CA SER A 95 -0.86 -14.67 9.02
C SER A 95 -0.20 -13.76 10.07
N ALA A 96 0.28 -14.38 11.18
CA ALA A 96 0.87 -13.63 12.29
C ALA A 96 2.15 -12.85 11.90
N SER A 97 2.91 -13.34 10.93
CA SER A 97 4.21 -12.79 10.53
C SER A 97 4.16 -11.66 9.51
N VAL A 98 2.99 -11.40 8.93
CA VAL A 98 2.83 -10.37 7.89
C VAL A 98 3.06 -8.97 8.46
N VAL A 99 3.89 -8.18 7.79
CA VAL A 99 4.04 -6.76 8.07
C VAL A 99 2.84 -6.01 7.50
N VAL A 100 2.23 -5.15 8.31
CA VAL A 100 1.13 -4.29 7.85
C VAL A 100 1.58 -2.84 7.83
N VAL A 101 1.36 -2.18 6.70
CA VAL A 101 1.70 -0.77 6.47
C VAL A 101 0.44 -0.01 6.07
N SER A 102 0.14 1.07 6.77
CA SER A 102 -0.88 2.03 6.34
C SER A 102 -0.23 3.14 5.51
N ALA A 103 -0.64 3.27 4.25
CA ALA A 103 -0.28 4.37 3.38
C ALA A 103 -1.50 5.23 3.01
N THR A 104 -2.63 5.01 3.68
CA THR A 104 -3.84 5.81 3.55
C THR A 104 -3.66 7.14 4.28
N LYS A 105 -3.92 8.24 3.56
CA LYS A 105 -3.85 9.59 4.11
C LYS A 105 -5.17 9.98 4.79
N GLY A 106 -5.08 10.82 5.83
CA GLY A 106 -6.24 11.34 6.56
C GLY A 106 -6.45 10.70 7.93
N LEU A 107 -7.55 11.09 8.55
CA LEU A 107 -8.02 10.60 9.84
C LEU A 107 -9.38 9.90 9.65
N ASP A 108 -9.72 9.03 10.58
CA ASP A 108 -11.07 8.48 10.68
C ASP A 108 -12.06 9.57 11.14
N GLU A 109 -13.13 9.76 10.38
CA GLU A 109 -14.09 10.85 10.61
C GLU A 109 -14.85 10.70 11.92
N SER A 110 -15.02 9.47 12.41
CA SER A 110 -15.84 9.18 13.60
C SER A 110 -15.02 9.21 14.89
N THR A 111 -13.79 8.72 14.85
CA THR A 111 -12.95 8.57 16.05
C THR A 111 -11.81 9.60 16.11
N HIS A 112 -11.53 10.28 15.00
CA HIS A 112 -10.37 11.16 14.79
C HIS A 112 -9.01 10.43 14.96
N MET A 113 -9.00 9.12 14.96
CA MET A 113 -7.79 8.29 14.98
C MET A 113 -7.07 8.35 13.64
N THR A 114 -5.77 8.19 13.68
CA THR A 114 -4.99 7.94 12.46
C THR A 114 -5.38 6.60 11.84
N MET A 115 -5.17 6.44 10.55
CA MET A 115 -5.49 5.17 9.86
C MET A 115 -4.69 3.98 10.42
N SER A 116 -3.47 4.20 10.90
CA SER A 116 -2.67 3.17 11.56
C SER A 116 -3.24 2.74 12.91
N GLU A 117 -3.72 3.69 13.72
CA GLU A 117 -4.40 3.38 14.99
C GLU A 117 -5.68 2.59 14.75
N VAL A 118 -6.49 2.98 13.75
CA VAL A 118 -7.68 2.21 13.34
C VAL A 118 -7.30 0.79 12.97
N ALA A 119 -6.33 0.62 12.06
CA ALA A 119 -5.90 -0.72 11.65
C ALA A 119 -5.31 -1.53 12.81
N SER A 120 -4.47 -0.91 13.65
CA SER A 120 -3.89 -1.57 14.84
C SER A 120 -4.95 -2.03 15.82
N SER A 121 -5.99 -1.21 16.02
CA SER A 121 -7.12 -1.54 16.91
C SER A 121 -7.94 -2.72 16.42
N ILE A 122 -8.14 -2.84 15.11
CA ILE A 122 -8.90 -3.93 14.48
C ILE A 122 -8.07 -5.22 14.41
N LEU A 123 -6.85 -5.10 13.87
CA LEU A 123 -5.97 -6.24 13.59
C LEU A 123 -5.27 -6.79 14.85
N LYS A 124 -5.28 -6.04 15.96
CA LYS A 124 -4.60 -6.37 17.23
C LYS A 124 -3.10 -6.66 17.05
N ARG A 125 -2.46 -5.86 16.21
CA ARG A 125 -1.01 -5.95 15.90
C ARG A 125 -0.44 -4.58 15.56
N PRO A 126 0.89 -4.41 15.65
CA PRO A 126 1.55 -3.19 15.18
C PRO A 126 1.31 -2.95 13.69
N VAL A 127 1.05 -1.69 13.34
CA VAL A 127 0.88 -1.21 11.96
C VAL A 127 1.81 -0.04 11.74
N ALA A 128 2.71 -0.16 10.78
CA ALA A 128 3.56 0.95 10.40
C ALA A 128 2.82 1.93 9.49
N VAL A 129 3.28 3.17 9.47
CA VAL A 129 2.80 4.21 8.56
C VAL A 129 3.83 4.49 7.48
N LEU A 130 3.39 4.69 6.25
CA LEU A 130 4.19 5.30 5.19
C LEU A 130 3.49 6.57 4.72
N SER A 131 4.04 7.72 5.04
CA SER A 131 3.42 9.02 4.73
C SER A 131 4.47 10.09 4.42
N GLY A 132 4.02 11.17 3.78
CA GLY A 132 4.86 12.32 3.43
C GLY A 132 4.29 13.13 2.27
N PRO A 133 4.97 14.23 1.90
CA PRO A 133 4.60 15.05 0.75
C PRO A 133 4.94 14.29 -0.55
N SER A 134 3.93 13.71 -1.17
CA SER A 134 4.08 12.88 -2.37
C SER A 134 2.81 12.93 -3.21
N HIS A 135 2.99 13.03 -4.51
CA HIS A 135 1.93 12.94 -5.52
C HIS A 135 2.10 11.65 -6.33
N ALA A 136 1.00 10.94 -6.56
CA ALA A 136 1.04 9.65 -7.24
C ALA A 136 1.67 9.73 -8.63
N GLU A 137 1.35 10.77 -9.38
CA GLU A 137 1.83 11.02 -10.74
C GLU A 137 3.35 11.25 -10.78
N GLU A 138 3.89 11.95 -9.79
CA GLU A 138 5.34 12.21 -9.68
C GLU A 138 6.09 10.93 -9.31
N VAL A 139 5.59 10.22 -8.29
CA VAL A 139 6.19 8.96 -7.82
C VAL A 139 6.20 7.91 -8.92
N ALA A 140 5.10 7.74 -9.63
CA ALA A 140 4.98 6.78 -10.71
C ALA A 140 5.97 7.05 -11.86
N ARG A 141 6.25 8.33 -12.14
CA ARG A 141 7.25 8.76 -13.12
C ARG A 141 8.69 8.72 -12.61
N GLY A 142 8.92 8.34 -11.36
CA GLY A 142 10.25 8.26 -10.77
C GLY A 142 10.84 9.62 -10.40
N ILE A 143 10.01 10.64 -10.21
CA ILE A 143 10.45 11.95 -9.71
C ILE A 143 10.85 11.77 -8.23
N PRO A 144 12.03 12.26 -7.83
CA PRO A 144 12.50 12.10 -6.46
C PRO A 144 11.54 12.66 -5.41
N CYS A 145 11.26 11.88 -4.40
CA CYS A 145 10.44 12.28 -3.24
C CYS A 145 11.00 11.69 -1.95
N ALA A 146 10.53 12.22 -0.83
CA ALA A 146 10.91 11.77 0.51
C ALA A 146 9.66 11.55 1.37
N LEU A 147 9.60 10.39 2.04
CA LEU A 147 8.54 10.00 2.94
C LEU A 147 9.12 9.56 4.28
N ALA A 148 8.27 9.42 5.28
CA ALA A 148 8.60 8.80 6.55
C ALA A 148 7.92 7.42 6.66
N ALA A 149 8.68 6.45 7.15
CA ALA A 149 8.16 5.21 7.71
C ALA A 149 8.14 5.36 9.23
N ALA A 150 6.96 5.39 9.82
CA ALA A 150 6.78 5.56 11.26
C ALA A 150 6.16 4.31 11.89
N ALA A 151 6.58 3.95 13.08
CA ALA A 151 6.02 2.87 13.88
C ALA A 151 6.44 3.03 15.35
N ASP A 152 5.70 2.41 16.28
CA ASP A 152 6.06 2.34 17.71
C ASP A 152 7.39 1.62 17.96
N ASP A 153 7.80 0.75 17.04
CA ASP A 153 9.06 0.01 17.06
C ASP A 153 9.95 0.41 15.88
N LEU A 154 11.18 0.86 16.20
CA LEU A 154 12.15 1.26 15.18
C LEU A 154 12.49 0.14 14.20
N ALA A 155 12.56 -1.11 14.66
CA ALA A 155 12.86 -2.25 13.78
C ALA A 155 11.75 -2.46 12.72
N LEU A 156 10.50 -2.19 13.07
CA LEU A 156 9.38 -2.20 12.12
C LEU A 156 9.50 -1.04 11.12
N ALA A 157 9.78 0.18 11.60
CA ALA A 157 9.98 1.34 10.72
C ALA A 157 11.14 1.13 9.74
N GLU A 158 12.28 0.60 10.21
CA GLU A 158 13.43 0.24 9.37
C GLU A 158 13.11 -0.86 8.36
N ARG A 159 12.28 -1.84 8.74
CA ARG A 159 11.83 -2.88 7.81
C ARG A 159 11.01 -2.28 6.67
N VAL A 160 10.10 -1.37 6.97
CA VAL A 160 9.31 -0.64 5.96
C VAL A 160 10.21 0.23 5.10
N GLN A 161 11.18 0.95 5.69
CA GLN A 161 12.18 1.71 4.94
C GLN A 161 12.87 0.83 3.89
N ARG A 162 13.40 -0.33 4.29
CA ARG A 162 14.10 -1.25 3.38
C ARG A 162 13.21 -1.80 2.25
N ILE A 163 11.91 -1.96 2.49
CA ILE A 163 10.95 -2.42 1.48
C ILE A 163 10.76 -1.37 0.38
N PHE A 164 10.64 -0.10 0.75
CA PHE A 164 10.25 0.97 -0.18
C PHE A 164 11.42 1.79 -0.73
N MET A 165 12.51 1.93 0.03
CA MET A 165 13.59 2.86 -0.31
C MET A 165 14.33 2.49 -1.60
N ASN A 166 14.54 3.48 -2.45
CA ASN A 166 15.40 3.39 -3.64
C ASN A 166 15.99 4.77 -3.98
N ASP A 167 16.61 4.91 -5.15
CA ASP A 167 17.35 6.12 -5.54
C ASP A 167 16.46 7.37 -5.67
N TYR A 168 15.19 7.22 -6.01
CA TYR A 168 14.23 8.33 -6.17
C TYR A 168 13.12 8.33 -5.12
N PHE A 169 12.90 7.22 -4.40
CA PHE A 169 11.89 7.12 -3.33
C PHE A 169 12.62 7.00 -1.99
N ARG A 170 12.90 8.14 -1.37
CA ARG A 170 13.61 8.18 -0.09
C ARG A 170 12.67 7.97 1.07
N VAL A 171 13.04 7.07 1.98
CA VAL A 171 12.24 6.78 3.19
C VAL A 171 13.10 6.98 4.42
N TYR A 172 12.64 7.84 5.32
CA TYR A 172 13.26 8.09 6.61
C TYR A 172 12.45 7.38 7.70
N THR A 173 13.10 6.92 8.75
CA THR A 173 12.43 6.27 9.88
C THR A 173 12.05 7.26 10.96
N SER A 174 10.91 7.02 11.64
CA SER A 174 10.43 7.77 12.79
C SER A 174 9.84 6.82 13.83
N LEU A 175 9.83 7.23 15.08
CA LEU A 175 9.16 6.58 16.23
C LEU A 175 7.86 7.29 16.59
N ASP A 176 7.24 8.01 15.70
CA ASP A 176 6.02 8.77 15.98
C ASP A 176 4.78 7.92 15.68
#